data_21d96d5f1629f6b45e74ccc44117f0ca
#
_entry.id   21d96d5f1629f6b45e74ccc44117f0ca
#
_cell.length_a   1.000
_cell.length_b   1.000
_cell.length_c   1.000
_cell.angle_alpha   90.00
_cell.angle_beta   90.00
_cell.angle_gamma   90.00
#
_symmetry.space_group_name_H-M   'P 1'
#
loop_
_entity.id
_entity.type
_entity.pdbx_description
1 polymer ?
#
loop_
_entity_poly.entity_id
_entity_poly.type
_entity_poly.pdbx_seq_one_letter_code
_entity_poly.pdbx_strand_id
1 'polypeptide(L)'
;FVPLDKDGKALYNIKLWCDTSTTEECKIITETAGGADKVVDALGNLMLTGFTAPKILWLKRNKADAFAALKYIMLPHDYLNWKLTGEYVMEYGDASGTALFDSKNRCWSKKICDIIDSNLINILPKLIEPSAPAGKVSAQAAKAYGIPEGIPVSAGGGDNMMGAVGTGTVADG
;
A
#
# COMPACT_ATOMS: atom_id res chain seq x y z
N PHE A 1 2.89 -1.81 6.56
CA PHE A 1 1.63 -2.22 5.91
C PHE A 1 0.75 -3.01 6.88
N VAL A 2 -0.55 -3.06 6.60
CA VAL A 2 -1.55 -3.76 7.39
C VAL A 2 -1.86 -5.10 6.70
N PRO A 3 -1.32 -6.23 7.18
CA PRO A 3 -1.59 -7.55 6.63
C PRO A 3 -2.90 -8.11 7.22
N LEU A 4 -3.90 -8.36 6.38
CA LEU A 4 -5.20 -8.88 6.83
C LEU A 4 -5.55 -10.21 6.18
N ASP A 5 -6.27 -11.05 6.93
CA ASP A 5 -6.91 -12.25 6.42
C ASP A 5 -8.23 -11.95 5.67
N LYS A 6 -8.91 -13.00 5.22
CA LYS A 6 -10.20 -12.89 4.49
C LYS A 6 -11.34 -12.26 5.33
N ASP A 7 -11.24 -12.27 6.65
CA ASP A 7 -12.22 -11.72 7.58
C ASP A 7 -11.83 -10.30 8.05
N GLY A 8 -10.73 -9.76 7.52
CA GLY A 8 -10.22 -8.44 7.86
C GLY A 8 -9.51 -8.37 9.21
N LYS A 9 -9.06 -9.52 9.73
CA LYS A 9 -8.29 -9.60 10.96
C LYS A 9 -6.81 -9.47 10.67
N ALA A 10 -6.10 -8.70 11.50
CA ALA A 10 -4.66 -8.53 11.38
C ALA A 10 -3.91 -9.85 11.63
N LEU A 11 -3.05 -10.22 10.70
CA LEU A 11 -2.25 -11.44 10.72
C LEU A 11 -0.94 -11.28 11.48
N TYR A 12 -0.45 -10.07 11.60
CA TYR A 12 0.79 -9.73 12.27
C TYR A 12 0.79 -8.27 12.73
N ASN A 13 1.66 -7.94 13.68
CA ASN A 13 1.89 -6.56 14.10
C ASN A 13 2.42 -5.71 12.93
N ILE A 14 1.89 -4.50 12.78
CA ILE A 14 2.26 -3.61 11.69
C ILE A 14 3.72 -3.17 11.86
N LYS A 15 4.57 -3.48 10.88
CA LYS A 15 5.89 -2.88 10.77
C LYS A 15 5.77 -1.44 10.31
N LEU A 16 6.27 -0.51 11.12
CA LEU A 16 6.20 0.92 10.86
C LEU A 16 7.14 1.35 9.72
N TRP A 17 6.96 2.56 9.20
CA TRP A 17 7.80 3.12 8.14
C TRP A 17 9.28 3.23 8.54
N CYS A 18 9.57 3.46 9.83
CA CYS A 18 10.91 3.55 10.40
C CYS A 18 11.52 2.19 10.79
N ASP A 19 10.81 1.07 10.59
CA ASP A 19 11.31 -0.28 10.88
C ASP A 19 12.35 -0.68 9.82
N THR A 20 13.59 -0.90 10.25
CA THR A 20 14.72 -1.27 9.39
C THR A 20 14.98 -2.77 9.33
N SER A 21 14.12 -3.60 9.91
CA SER A 21 14.34 -5.06 10.03
C SER A 21 14.28 -5.83 8.69
N THR A 22 13.98 -5.15 7.58
CA THR A 22 13.83 -5.74 6.24
C THR A 22 15.00 -5.44 5.29
N THR A 23 16.18 -5.14 5.83
CA THR A 23 17.38 -4.83 5.04
C THR A 23 17.75 -5.98 4.10
N GLU A 24 17.66 -7.22 4.59
CA GLU A 24 17.97 -8.41 3.78
C GLU A 24 16.95 -8.58 2.64
N GLU A 25 15.67 -8.34 2.89
CA GLU A 25 14.61 -8.40 1.88
C GLU A 25 14.79 -7.33 0.80
N CYS A 26 15.22 -6.13 1.18
CA CYS A 26 15.57 -5.08 0.21
C CYS A 26 16.68 -5.54 -0.73
N LYS A 27 17.73 -6.16 -0.17
CA LYS A 27 18.85 -6.71 -0.94
C LYS A 27 18.37 -7.80 -1.89
N ILE A 28 17.62 -8.78 -1.39
CA ILE A 28 17.09 -9.90 -2.19
C ILE A 28 16.25 -9.37 -3.37
N ILE A 29 15.31 -8.46 -3.12
CA ILE A 29 14.47 -7.91 -4.18
C ILE A 29 15.33 -7.15 -5.20
N THR A 30 16.26 -6.31 -4.75
CA THR A 30 17.12 -5.51 -5.62
C THR A 30 18.00 -6.38 -6.51
N GLU A 31 18.66 -7.38 -5.94
CA GLU A 31 19.53 -8.30 -6.68
C GLU A 31 18.73 -9.15 -7.69
N THR A 32 17.56 -9.66 -7.27
CA THR A 32 16.69 -10.47 -8.15
C THR A 32 16.11 -9.62 -9.28
N ALA A 33 15.85 -8.33 -9.05
CA ALA A 33 15.39 -7.40 -10.08
C ALA A 33 16.46 -7.08 -11.12
N GLY A 34 17.73 -7.35 -10.83
CA GLY A 34 18.88 -7.05 -11.69
C GLY A 34 19.65 -5.78 -11.29
N GLY A 35 19.55 -5.37 -10.03
CA GLY A 35 20.25 -4.23 -9.45
C GLY A 35 19.38 -2.98 -9.24
N ALA A 36 19.96 -1.99 -8.57
CA ALA A 36 19.24 -0.77 -8.16
C ALA A 36 18.63 0.00 -9.35
N ASP A 37 19.39 0.14 -10.46
CA ASP A 37 18.91 0.82 -11.66
C ASP A 37 17.65 0.15 -12.23
N LYS A 38 17.60 -1.18 -12.20
CA LYS A 38 16.44 -1.95 -12.66
C LYS A 38 15.23 -1.83 -11.74
N VAL A 39 15.44 -1.61 -10.45
CA VAL A 39 14.38 -1.29 -9.49
C VAL A 39 13.85 0.11 -9.77
N VAL A 40 14.72 1.10 -9.95
CA VAL A 40 14.33 2.48 -10.30
C VAL A 40 13.59 2.53 -11.63
N ASP A 41 14.06 1.80 -12.64
CA ASP A 41 13.36 1.69 -13.92
C ASP A 41 11.94 1.12 -13.80
N ALA A 42 11.75 0.16 -12.89
CA ALA A 42 10.48 -0.52 -12.70
C ALA A 42 9.48 0.22 -11.79
N LEU A 43 9.96 1.09 -10.88
CA LEU A 43 9.15 1.69 -9.83
C LEU A 43 9.22 3.23 -9.80
N GLY A 44 10.31 3.82 -10.29
CA GLY A 44 10.65 5.22 -10.06
C GLY A 44 11.32 5.50 -8.71
N ASN A 45 11.52 4.47 -7.87
CA ASN A 45 12.09 4.56 -6.53
C ASN A 45 13.10 3.44 -6.26
N LEU A 46 13.98 3.67 -5.27
CA LEU A 46 14.83 2.62 -4.70
C LEU A 46 14.02 1.68 -3.81
N MET A 47 14.58 0.48 -3.56
CA MET A 47 14.01 -0.46 -2.59
C MET A 47 14.53 -0.14 -1.19
N LEU A 48 13.68 0.41 -0.32
CA LEU A 48 14.04 0.84 1.03
C LEU A 48 13.23 0.09 2.09
N THR A 49 13.81 -0.07 3.29
CA THR A 49 13.21 -0.81 4.41
C THR A 49 11.87 -0.26 4.87
N GLY A 50 11.64 1.05 4.73
CA GLY A 50 10.37 1.71 5.07
C GLY A 50 9.20 1.28 4.20
N PHE A 51 9.45 0.80 2.99
CA PHE A 51 8.42 0.45 2.00
C PHE A 51 7.72 -0.89 2.28
N THR A 52 6.61 -1.11 1.60
CA THR A 52 5.74 -2.28 1.82
C THR A 52 6.31 -3.56 1.22
N ALA A 53 6.88 -3.51 0.03
CA ALA A 53 7.38 -4.68 -0.69
C ALA A 53 8.35 -5.55 0.15
N PRO A 54 9.42 -4.99 0.76
CA PRO A 54 10.33 -5.79 1.57
C PRO A 54 9.66 -6.34 2.84
N LYS A 55 8.65 -5.65 3.39
CA LYS A 55 7.90 -6.14 4.57
C LYS A 55 7.02 -7.34 4.22
N ILE A 56 6.46 -7.37 3.01
CA ILE A 56 5.70 -8.53 2.52
C ILE A 56 6.64 -9.73 2.33
N LEU A 57 7.80 -9.53 1.72
CA LEU A 57 8.79 -10.59 1.58
C LEU A 57 9.27 -11.09 2.95
N TRP A 58 9.49 -10.18 3.90
CA TRP A 58 9.82 -10.54 5.27
C TRP A 58 8.72 -11.41 5.92
N LEU A 59 7.45 -11.03 5.75
CA LEU A 59 6.32 -11.82 6.26
C LEU A 59 6.33 -13.22 5.66
N LYS A 60 6.53 -13.35 4.34
CA LYS A 60 6.63 -14.63 3.63
C LYS A 60 7.73 -15.52 4.19
N ARG A 61 8.92 -14.94 4.45
CA ARG A 61 10.10 -15.69 4.91
C ARG A 61 10.05 -16.07 6.39
N ASN A 62 9.43 -15.23 7.22
CA ASN A 62 9.53 -15.37 8.68
C ASN A 62 8.21 -15.79 9.34
N LYS A 63 7.08 -15.67 8.66
CA LYS A 63 5.73 -15.95 9.15
C LYS A 63 4.89 -16.61 8.06
N ALA A 64 5.32 -17.78 7.61
CA ALA A 64 4.73 -18.48 6.45
C ALA A 64 3.21 -18.68 6.57
N ASP A 65 2.72 -19.06 7.75
CA ASP A 65 1.28 -19.26 8.00
C ASP A 65 0.49 -17.94 7.85
N ALA A 66 1.04 -16.83 8.36
CA ALA A 66 0.44 -15.51 8.22
C ALA A 66 0.44 -15.07 6.76
N PHE A 67 1.54 -15.32 6.03
CA PHE A 67 1.61 -15.02 4.60
C PHE A 67 0.61 -15.87 3.79
N ALA A 68 0.47 -17.15 4.09
CA ALA A 68 -0.50 -18.04 3.42
C ALA A 68 -1.96 -17.60 3.63
N ALA A 69 -2.27 -16.98 4.77
CA ALA A 69 -3.59 -16.45 5.08
C ALA A 69 -3.81 -15.01 4.57
N LEU A 70 -2.78 -14.35 3.97
CA LEU A 70 -2.83 -12.97 3.54
C LEU A 70 -3.84 -12.78 2.38
N LYS A 71 -4.81 -11.90 2.62
CA LYS A 71 -5.87 -11.59 1.65
C LYS A 71 -5.89 -10.11 1.25
N TYR A 72 -5.62 -9.21 2.20
CA TYR A 72 -5.63 -7.78 1.96
C TYR A 72 -4.31 -7.15 2.41
N ILE A 73 -3.81 -6.24 1.60
CA ILE A 73 -2.59 -5.47 1.83
C ILE A 73 -2.96 -4.00 1.76
N MET A 74 -2.88 -3.31 2.89
CA MET A 74 -3.27 -1.90 3.00
C MET A 74 -2.17 -1.09 3.68
N LEU A 75 -2.11 0.18 3.41
CA LEU A 75 -1.47 1.16 4.29
C LEU A 75 -2.47 1.61 5.37
N PRO A 76 -2.03 2.26 6.45
CA PRO A 76 -2.94 2.63 7.53
C PRO A 76 -4.13 3.48 7.08
N HIS A 77 -3.93 4.43 6.15
CA HIS A 77 -5.03 5.27 5.69
C HIS A 77 -5.99 4.49 4.76
N ASP A 78 -5.50 3.57 3.91
CA ASP A 78 -6.36 2.69 3.12
C ASP A 78 -7.22 1.79 4.01
N TYR A 79 -6.63 1.31 5.12
CA TYR A 79 -7.38 0.54 6.12
C TYR A 79 -8.52 1.36 6.74
N LEU A 80 -8.30 2.64 7.04
CA LEU A 80 -9.34 3.54 7.53
C LEU A 80 -10.41 3.77 6.46
N ASN A 81 -10.03 4.03 5.21
CA ASN A 81 -10.94 4.15 4.09
C ASN A 81 -11.78 2.88 3.91
N TRP A 82 -11.14 1.71 3.96
CA TRP A 82 -11.84 0.42 3.89
C TRP A 82 -12.84 0.22 5.05
N LYS A 83 -12.46 0.60 6.28
CA LYS A 83 -13.37 0.54 7.44
C LYS A 83 -14.57 1.46 7.31
N LEU A 84 -14.40 2.60 6.65
CA LEU A 84 -15.48 3.58 6.43
C LEU A 84 -16.38 3.19 5.26
N THR A 85 -15.81 2.67 4.18
CA THR A 85 -16.51 2.49 2.91
C THR A 85 -16.82 1.04 2.56
N GLY A 86 -15.98 0.11 3.00
CA GLY A 86 -15.95 -1.27 2.52
C GLY A 86 -15.17 -1.46 1.21
N GLU A 87 -14.70 -0.37 0.58
CA GLU A 87 -13.98 -0.43 -0.70
C GLU A 87 -12.49 -0.73 -0.49
N TYR A 88 -11.96 -1.69 -1.24
CA TYR A 88 -10.56 -2.07 -1.22
C TYR A 88 -9.79 -1.36 -2.33
N VAL A 89 -9.36 -0.15 -2.05
CA VAL A 89 -8.72 0.76 -3.00
C VAL A 89 -7.47 1.41 -2.41
N MET A 90 -6.58 1.90 -3.27
CA MET A 90 -5.38 2.67 -2.92
C MET A 90 -5.14 3.73 -4.00
N GLU A 91 -4.82 4.96 -3.62
CA GLU A 91 -4.50 5.99 -4.58
C GLU A 91 -3.02 5.94 -5.01
N TYR A 92 -2.68 6.57 -6.15
CA TYR A 92 -1.36 6.44 -6.77
C TYR A 92 -0.20 6.97 -5.92
N GLY A 93 -0.41 8.01 -5.10
CA GLY A 93 0.64 8.57 -4.24
C GLY A 93 1.08 7.56 -3.18
N ASP A 94 0.13 6.99 -2.43
CA ASP A 94 0.42 5.94 -1.45
C ASP A 94 0.89 4.64 -2.11
N ALA A 95 0.32 4.28 -3.26
CA ALA A 95 0.81 3.14 -4.03
C ALA A 95 2.30 3.27 -4.38
N SER A 96 2.76 4.48 -4.70
CA SER A 96 4.19 4.74 -4.98
C SER A 96 5.10 4.46 -3.78
N GLY A 97 4.62 4.70 -2.56
CA GLY A 97 5.31 4.40 -1.30
C GLY A 97 5.33 2.92 -0.92
N THR A 98 4.69 2.05 -1.70
CA THR A 98 4.70 0.60 -1.44
C THR A 98 5.94 -0.12 -1.97
N ALA A 99 6.66 0.47 -2.94
CA ALA A 99 7.67 -0.16 -3.79
C ALA A 99 7.12 -1.38 -4.58
N LEU A 100 5.82 -1.32 -4.94
CA LEU A 100 5.14 -2.28 -5.82
C LEU A 100 4.50 -1.61 -7.03
N PHE A 101 4.53 -0.28 -7.10
CA PHE A 101 3.84 0.53 -8.09
C PHE A 101 4.79 1.03 -9.18
N ASP A 102 4.44 0.78 -10.44
CA ASP A 102 5.09 1.36 -11.61
C ASP A 102 4.54 2.77 -11.83
N SER A 103 5.30 3.78 -11.44
CA SER A 103 4.88 5.19 -11.50
C SER A 103 4.75 5.73 -12.92
N LYS A 104 5.45 5.13 -13.89
CA LYS A 104 5.39 5.53 -15.32
C LYS A 104 4.08 5.07 -15.96
N ASN A 105 3.69 3.82 -15.69
CA ASN A 105 2.52 3.19 -16.29
C ASN A 105 1.27 3.25 -15.40
N ARG A 106 1.39 3.80 -14.17
CA ARG A 106 0.32 3.92 -13.17
C ARG A 106 -0.39 2.59 -12.89
N CYS A 107 0.39 1.53 -12.69
CA CYS A 107 -0.12 0.20 -12.40
C CYS A 107 0.77 -0.54 -11.40
N TRP A 108 0.30 -1.66 -10.87
CA TRP A 108 1.13 -2.54 -10.06
C TRP A 108 2.24 -3.16 -10.90
N SER A 109 3.47 -3.12 -10.40
CA SER A 109 4.65 -3.70 -11.07
C SER A 109 4.64 -5.22 -10.97
N LYS A 110 4.15 -5.87 -12.01
CA LYS A 110 4.15 -7.35 -12.08
C LYS A 110 5.55 -7.92 -11.82
N LYS A 111 6.59 -7.28 -12.37
CA LYS A 111 7.99 -7.70 -12.20
C LYS A 111 8.37 -7.79 -10.72
N ILE A 112 8.08 -6.75 -9.94
CA ILE A 112 8.45 -6.73 -8.50
C ILE A 112 7.52 -7.65 -7.70
N CYS A 113 6.23 -7.69 -8.02
CA CYS A 113 5.30 -8.62 -7.37
C CYS A 113 5.76 -10.07 -7.55
N ASP A 114 6.13 -10.50 -8.75
CA ASP A 114 6.56 -11.87 -9.05
C ASP A 114 7.85 -12.28 -8.31
N ILE A 115 8.73 -11.33 -8.00
CA ILE A 115 9.92 -11.59 -7.17
C ILE A 115 9.53 -12.01 -5.75
N ILE A 116 8.46 -11.45 -5.22
CA ILE A 116 7.96 -11.76 -3.88
C ILE A 116 7.07 -13.01 -3.93
N ASP A 117 6.03 -12.94 -4.75
CA ASP A 117 5.09 -14.05 -4.99
C ASP A 117 4.28 -13.81 -6.27
N SER A 118 4.16 -14.82 -7.12
CA SER A 118 3.43 -14.72 -8.40
C SER A 118 1.94 -14.41 -8.23
N ASN A 119 1.35 -14.70 -7.07
CA ASN A 119 -0.04 -14.39 -6.76
C ASN A 119 -0.22 -13.01 -6.10
N LEU A 120 0.86 -12.34 -5.72
CA LEU A 120 0.80 -11.08 -4.96
C LEU A 120 -0.04 -10.02 -5.68
N ILE A 121 0.13 -9.87 -6.97
CA ILE A 121 -0.59 -8.87 -7.78
C ILE A 121 -2.12 -9.03 -7.71
N ASN A 122 -2.62 -10.25 -7.49
CA ASN A 122 -4.05 -10.56 -7.43
C ASN A 122 -4.70 -10.18 -6.09
N ILE A 123 -3.89 -9.89 -5.08
CA ILE A 123 -4.37 -9.51 -3.73
C ILE A 123 -4.01 -8.06 -3.37
N LEU A 124 -3.47 -7.29 -4.32
CA LEU A 124 -3.26 -5.85 -4.15
C LEU A 124 -4.58 -5.09 -4.37
N PRO A 125 -4.74 -3.91 -3.73
CA PRO A 125 -5.95 -3.10 -3.88
C PRO A 125 -6.12 -2.59 -5.31
N LYS A 126 -7.37 -2.27 -5.67
CA LYS A 126 -7.66 -1.54 -6.91
C LYS A 126 -7.05 -0.14 -6.81
N LEU A 127 -6.30 0.24 -7.83
CA LEU A 127 -5.75 1.59 -7.93
C LEU A 127 -6.81 2.60 -8.34
N ILE A 128 -6.78 3.77 -7.72
CA ILE A 128 -7.67 4.90 -8.03
C ILE A 128 -6.87 6.20 -8.19
N GLU A 129 -7.44 7.15 -8.92
CA GLU A 129 -6.90 8.51 -9.02
C GLU A 129 -6.97 9.22 -7.66
N PRO A 130 -5.95 10.05 -7.29
CA PRO A 130 -5.96 10.79 -6.01
C PRO A 130 -7.17 11.73 -5.84
N SER A 131 -7.73 12.23 -6.95
CA SER A 131 -8.91 13.09 -6.96
C SER A 131 -10.24 12.33 -6.88
N ALA A 132 -10.21 11.00 -7.03
CA ALA A 132 -11.41 10.17 -6.93
C ALA A 132 -11.77 9.92 -5.45
N PRO A 133 -13.05 9.76 -5.10
CA PRO A 133 -13.40 9.28 -3.77
C PRO A 133 -13.01 7.82 -3.60
N ALA A 134 -12.55 7.44 -2.42
CA ALA A 134 -12.37 6.04 -2.04
C ALA A 134 -13.70 5.29 -2.00
N GLY A 135 -14.78 6.00 -1.74
CA GLY A 135 -16.15 5.47 -1.66
C GLY A 135 -17.06 6.40 -0.89
N LYS A 136 -18.11 5.83 -0.31
CA LYS A 136 -19.03 6.52 0.61
C LYS A 136 -19.10 5.79 1.93
N VAL A 137 -19.38 6.52 3.01
CA VAL A 137 -19.61 5.92 4.33
C VAL A 137 -20.72 4.88 4.23
N SER A 138 -20.40 3.64 4.59
CA SER A 138 -21.33 2.52 4.56
C SER A 138 -22.30 2.56 5.74
N ALA A 139 -23.45 1.90 5.63
CA ALA A 139 -24.40 1.76 6.74
C ALA A 139 -23.76 1.14 7.99
N GLN A 140 -22.81 0.19 7.81
CA GLN A 140 -22.07 -0.43 8.89
C GLN A 140 -21.17 0.58 9.60
N ALA A 141 -20.42 1.39 8.86
CA ALA A 141 -19.55 2.42 9.41
C ALA A 141 -20.36 3.53 10.09
N ALA A 142 -21.46 3.97 9.47
CA ALA A 142 -22.37 4.95 10.05
C ALA A 142 -22.87 4.51 11.43
N LYS A 143 -23.29 3.26 11.56
CA LYS A 143 -23.74 2.69 12.84
C LYS A 143 -22.60 2.54 13.85
N ALA A 144 -21.40 2.14 13.39
CA ALA A 144 -20.28 1.85 14.29
C ALA A 144 -19.64 3.13 14.84
N TYR A 145 -19.57 4.20 14.03
CA TYR A 145 -18.83 5.44 14.34
C TYR A 145 -19.71 6.65 14.59
N GLY A 146 -21.02 6.55 14.47
CA GLY A 146 -21.96 7.65 14.70
C GLY A 146 -21.87 8.77 13.66
N ILE A 147 -21.47 8.46 12.43
CA ILE A 147 -21.35 9.40 11.31
C ILE A 147 -22.46 9.14 10.27
N PRO A 148 -22.93 10.15 9.53
CA PRO A 148 -23.99 9.94 8.54
C PRO A 148 -23.56 9.00 7.41
N GLU A 149 -24.47 8.09 7.02
CA GLU A 149 -24.29 7.21 5.86
C GLU A 149 -24.25 8.03 4.56
N GLY A 150 -23.50 7.55 3.56
CA GLY A 150 -23.48 8.11 2.22
C GLY A 150 -22.56 9.31 2.02
N ILE A 151 -21.90 9.81 3.07
CA ILE A 151 -20.91 10.90 2.94
C ILE A 151 -19.75 10.39 2.08
N PRO A 152 -19.27 11.16 1.08
CA PRO A 152 -18.09 10.83 0.30
C PRO A 152 -16.84 10.75 1.20
N VAL A 153 -16.03 9.73 1.00
CA VAL A 153 -14.73 9.55 1.66
C VAL A 153 -13.64 9.80 0.62
N SER A 154 -12.76 10.77 0.87
CA SER A 154 -11.61 11.07 0.00
C SER A 154 -10.69 9.85 -0.13
N ALA A 155 -10.04 9.70 -1.28
CA ALA A 155 -8.95 8.73 -1.41
C ALA A 155 -7.84 8.97 -0.38
N GLY A 156 -7.62 10.22 0.00
CA GLY A 156 -6.49 10.62 0.84
C GLY A 156 -5.23 10.83 0.02
N GLY A 157 -4.08 10.71 0.65
CA GLY A 157 -2.77 10.81 0.00
C GLY A 157 -1.66 10.69 1.02
N GLY A 158 -0.44 10.45 0.54
CA GLY A 158 0.75 10.41 1.39
C GLY A 158 0.94 11.73 2.15
N ASP A 159 1.40 11.65 3.38
CA ASP A 159 1.54 12.78 4.31
C ASP A 159 2.35 13.95 3.74
N ASN A 160 3.44 13.65 3.03
CA ASN A 160 4.26 14.69 2.39
C ASN A 160 3.50 15.44 1.29
N MET A 161 2.71 14.74 0.48
CA MET A 161 1.89 15.35 -0.57
C MET A 161 0.75 16.18 0.04
N MET A 162 0.11 15.65 1.06
CA MET A 162 -0.95 16.39 1.76
C MET A 162 -0.39 17.59 2.51
N GLY A 163 0.81 17.49 3.06
CA GLY A 163 1.54 18.62 3.63
C GLY A 163 1.82 19.72 2.59
N ALA A 164 2.25 19.35 1.38
CA ALA A 164 2.47 20.31 0.29
C ALA A 164 1.15 21.02 -0.09
N VAL A 165 0.06 20.27 -0.26
CA VAL A 165 -1.27 20.86 -0.52
C VAL A 165 -1.69 21.79 0.60
N GLY A 166 -1.52 21.36 1.88
CA GLY A 166 -1.89 22.13 3.06
C GLY A 166 -1.11 23.44 3.24
N THR A 167 0.11 23.51 2.70
CA THR A 167 0.96 24.73 2.67
C THR A 167 0.78 25.57 1.42
N GLY A 168 -0.13 25.17 0.52
CA GLY A 168 -0.40 25.91 -0.72
C GLY A 168 0.65 25.70 -1.81
N THR A 169 1.54 24.72 -1.69
CA THR A 169 2.53 24.37 -2.71
C THR A 169 1.84 23.53 -3.81
N VAL A 170 1.00 24.19 -4.63
CA VAL A 170 0.14 23.55 -5.65
C VAL A 170 0.36 24.07 -7.06
N ALA A 171 1.35 24.94 -7.25
CA ALA A 171 1.73 25.51 -8.53
C ALA A 171 3.25 25.69 -8.61
N ASP A 172 3.74 25.82 -9.83
CA ASP A 172 5.15 26.17 -10.06
C ASP A 172 5.44 27.55 -9.44
N GLY A 173 6.40 27.57 -8.51
CA GLY A 173 6.79 28.77 -7.76
C GLY A 173 7.73 29.70 -8.50
#